data_03a50fe3260445a8dca886f1806dff89
#
_entry.id   03a50fe3260445a8dca886f1806dff89
#
_cell.length_a   1.000
_cell.length_b   1.000
_cell.length_c   1.000
_cell.angle_alpha   90.00
_cell.angle_beta   90.00
_cell.angle_gamma   90.00
#
_symmetry.space_group_name_H-M   'P 1'
#
loop_
_entity.id
_entity.type
_entity.pdbx_description
1 polymer ?
#
loop_
_entity_poly.entity_id
_entity_poly.type
_entity_poly.pdbx_seq_one_letter_code
_entity_poly.pdbx_strand_id
1 'polypeptide(L)'
;MADTPLRTPMKSLRKNSSGGAVGLDIDGRYLAAAEVQSGRVVRGVSLDLPVGLVADGEVVNRDGLAEALKRFAADTGLPKSVRLGVSNQQIVVRVIELPRIEDEKQRDAAVRFQAAEAIAMPLDEAVLDHQVAGYSEAPDGSPRMQVVVVAARRSMIEALLEAAKHAGLKPEGIDLDAFALVRMLAVATDTITGDTARVYCHLGGVSNLAIAVGTACLFTRPLAAVWDDEGAGARLADEIRLSIDYYMTQPQAKPVGEIVLSGPGSADEELVDSLGVHLGLPTTVAAPLGVLDRSALGAGEDPHRLTVAAGLAMGKAA
;
A
#
# COMPACT_ATOMS: atom_id res chain seq x y z
N MET A 1 -9.91 -24.72 -33.41
CA MET A 1 -10.67 -24.20 -32.26
C MET A 1 -9.68 -23.41 -31.45
N ALA A 2 -9.72 -22.11 -31.53
CA ALA A 2 -8.72 -21.23 -30.91
C ALA A 2 -9.21 -20.85 -29.53
N ASP A 3 -8.46 -21.26 -28.51
CA ASP A 3 -8.65 -20.82 -27.13
C ASP A 3 -8.34 -19.32 -27.04
N THR A 4 -9.36 -18.54 -26.74
CA THR A 4 -9.24 -17.11 -26.45
C THR A 4 -8.80 -16.97 -24.99
N PRO A 5 -7.61 -16.44 -24.68
CA PRO A 5 -7.24 -16.19 -23.30
C PRO A 5 -8.15 -15.10 -22.74
N LEU A 6 -8.79 -15.41 -21.61
CA LEU A 6 -9.58 -14.48 -20.81
C LEU A 6 -8.70 -13.30 -20.41
N ARG A 7 -8.80 -12.24 -21.19
CA ARG A 7 -8.33 -10.91 -20.84
C ARG A 7 -9.24 -10.39 -19.74
N THR A 8 -8.77 -10.37 -18.51
CA THR A 8 -9.30 -9.45 -17.51
C THR A 8 -8.33 -8.27 -17.45
N PRO A 9 -8.55 -7.19 -18.20
CA PRO A 9 -7.85 -5.96 -17.92
C PRO A 9 -8.37 -5.46 -16.59
N MET A 10 -7.51 -5.10 -15.67
CA MET A 10 -7.86 -4.13 -14.62
C MET A 10 -8.15 -2.80 -15.33
N LYS A 11 -9.30 -2.77 -16.02
CA LYS A 11 -9.82 -1.50 -16.54
C LYS A 11 -10.23 -0.67 -15.34
N SER A 12 -9.59 0.46 -15.18
CA SER A 12 -10.12 1.63 -14.50
C SER A 12 -11.63 1.71 -14.76
N LEU A 13 -12.43 1.30 -13.80
CA LEU A 13 -13.86 1.49 -13.82
C LEU A 13 -14.13 2.96 -13.49
N ARG A 14 -13.96 3.83 -14.50
CA ARG A 14 -14.47 5.19 -14.44
C ARG A 14 -15.99 5.15 -14.28
N LYS A 15 -16.46 5.18 -13.05
CA LYS A 15 -17.76 5.72 -12.72
C LYS A 15 -17.56 6.78 -11.67
N ASN A 16 -17.82 8.04 -12.04
CA ASN A 16 -18.06 9.13 -11.11
C ASN A 16 -19.19 8.72 -10.17
N SER A 17 -18.86 8.08 -9.05
CA SER A 17 -19.75 8.04 -7.90
C SER A 17 -19.40 9.24 -7.05
N SER A 18 -20.35 10.13 -6.82
CA SER A 18 -20.26 11.27 -5.91
C SER A 18 -20.22 10.86 -4.42
N GLY A 19 -20.04 9.59 -4.11
CA GLY A 19 -19.78 9.04 -2.79
C GLY A 19 -18.33 8.62 -2.70
N GLY A 20 -17.63 8.95 -1.62
CA GLY A 20 -16.25 8.50 -1.36
C GLY A 20 -16.19 6.97 -1.41
N ALA A 21 -15.14 6.43 -2.00
CA ALA A 21 -14.90 4.99 -1.93
C ALA A 21 -14.55 4.61 -0.49
N VAL A 22 -15.00 3.43 -0.04
CA VAL A 22 -14.58 2.88 1.24
C VAL A 22 -13.27 2.14 1.03
N GLY A 23 -12.22 2.53 1.75
CA GLY A 23 -10.99 1.74 1.84
C GLY A 23 -11.18 0.65 2.88
N LEU A 24 -10.81 -0.58 2.53
CA LEU A 24 -10.85 -1.74 3.41
C LEU A 24 -9.47 -2.36 3.48
N ASP A 25 -8.87 -2.26 4.65
CA ASP A 25 -7.59 -2.84 5.01
C ASP A 25 -7.82 -4.18 5.75
N ILE A 26 -7.12 -5.20 5.30
CA ILE A 26 -7.12 -6.55 5.90
C ILE A 26 -5.70 -6.82 6.38
N ASP A 27 -5.38 -6.27 7.55
CA ASP A 27 -4.03 -6.21 8.12
C ASP A 27 -3.46 -7.58 8.56
N GLY A 28 -4.33 -8.57 8.78
CA GLY A 28 -3.98 -9.89 9.32
C GLY A 28 -4.26 -10.04 10.81
N ARG A 29 -4.25 -8.95 11.59
CA ARG A 29 -4.67 -8.93 13.01
C ARG A 29 -6.00 -8.22 13.21
N TYR A 30 -6.35 -7.31 12.31
CA TYR A 30 -7.61 -6.57 12.33
C TYR A 30 -8.13 -6.30 10.93
N LEU A 31 -9.40 -5.97 10.85
CA LEU A 31 -10.04 -5.36 9.70
C LEU A 31 -10.21 -3.88 10.03
N ALA A 32 -9.88 -3.02 9.09
CA ALA A 32 -10.14 -1.59 9.22
C ALA A 32 -10.79 -1.04 7.96
N ALA A 33 -11.81 -0.22 8.14
CA ALA A 33 -12.46 0.45 7.02
C ALA A 33 -12.62 1.94 7.29
N ALA A 34 -12.34 2.74 6.26
CA ALA A 34 -12.51 4.18 6.31
C ALA A 34 -13.23 4.68 5.07
N GLU A 35 -14.10 5.66 5.25
CA GLU A 35 -14.72 6.45 4.19
C GLU A 35 -14.26 7.89 4.33
N VAL A 36 -13.68 8.44 3.27
CA VAL A 36 -13.14 9.79 3.25
C VAL A 36 -13.89 10.62 2.22
N GLN A 37 -14.45 11.76 2.65
CA GLN A 37 -15.14 12.70 1.78
C GLN A 37 -14.63 14.12 2.05
N SER A 38 -14.19 14.82 1.02
CA SER A 38 -13.77 16.22 1.10
C SER A 38 -12.77 16.53 2.23
N GLY A 39 -11.78 15.65 2.43
CA GLY A 39 -10.76 15.84 3.48
C GLY A 39 -11.23 15.47 4.90
N ARG A 40 -12.37 14.80 5.04
CA ARG A 40 -12.92 14.35 6.31
C ARG A 40 -13.13 12.85 6.31
N VAL A 41 -12.78 12.18 7.42
CA VAL A 41 -13.16 10.80 7.67
C VAL A 41 -14.61 10.79 8.16
N VAL A 42 -15.53 10.42 7.27
CA VAL A 42 -16.98 10.38 7.59
C VAL A 42 -17.38 9.07 8.25
N ARG A 43 -16.56 8.04 8.10
CA ARG A 43 -16.65 6.74 8.76
C ARG A 43 -15.26 6.19 9.00
N GLY A 44 -15.01 5.65 10.16
CA GLY A 44 -13.83 4.86 10.48
C GLY A 44 -14.23 3.79 11.48
N VAL A 45 -13.94 2.53 11.17
CA VAL A 45 -14.27 1.38 12.02
C VAL A 45 -13.18 0.33 11.93
N SER A 46 -12.88 -0.33 13.04
CA SER A 46 -11.95 -1.45 13.06
C SER A 46 -12.44 -2.56 13.99
N LEU A 47 -12.12 -3.81 13.66
CA LEU A 47 -12.39 -4.99 14.49
C LEU A 47 -11.22 -5.95 14.40
N ASP A 48 -10.93 -6.64 15.51
CA ASP A 48 -9.92 -7.68 15.52
C ASP A 48 -10.30 -8.83 14.56
N LEU A 49 -9.32 -9.32 13.84
CA LEU A 49 -9.47 -10.44 12.93
C LEU A 49 -9.02 -11.73 13.65
N PRO A 50 -9.83 -12.80 13.61
CA PRO A 50 -9.40 -14.09 14.17
C PRO A 50 -8.11 -14.59 13.56
N VAL A 51 -7.22 -15.13 14.38
CA VAL A 51 -5.94 -15.72 13.96
C VAL A 51 -6.17 -16.87 12.97
N GLY A 52 -5.28 -17.00 11.97
CA GLY A 52 -5.31 -18.11 11.00
C GLY A 52 -6.21 -17.88 9.80
N LEU A 53 -6.74 -16.67 9.60
CA LEU A 53 -7.48 -16.31 8.40
C LEU A 53 -6.56 -15.69 7.32
N VAL A 54 -5.63 -14.86 7.77
CA VAL A 54 -4.59 -14.23 6.94
C VAL A 54 -3.25 -14.41 7.63
N ALA A 55 -2.21 -14.73 6.89
CA ALA A 55 -0.84 -14.79 7.36
C ALA A 55 0.10 -14.20 6.29
N ASP A 56 1.02 -13.34 6.71
CA ASP A 56 1.98 -12.66 5.83
C ASP A 56 1.33 -11.96 4.63
N GLY A 57 0.13 -11.42 4.83
CA GLY A 57 -0.67 -10.77 3.78
C GLY A 57 -1.34 -11.73 2.78
N GLU A 58 -1.31 -13.04 3.03
CA GLU A 58 -2.01 -14.04 2.21
C GLU A 58 -3.25 -14.60 2.91
N VAL A 59 -4.30 -14.83 2.13
CA VAL A 59 -5.51 -15.49 2.63
C VAL A 59 -5.24 -16.97 2.82
N VAL A 60 -5.17 -17.41 4.09
CA VAL A 60 -4.94 -18.80 4.47
C VAL A 60 -6.25 -19.58 4.56
N ASN A 61 -7.29 -18.96 5.10
CA ASN A 61 -8.63 -19.53 5.22
C ASN A 61 -9.65 -18.61 4.57
N ARG A 62 -9.96 -18.88 3.31
CA ARG A 62 -10.86 -18.05 2.48
C ARG A 62 -12.28 -17.98 3.03
N ASP A 63 -12.85 -19.12 3.43
CA ASP A 63 -14.23 -19.16 3.92
C ASP A 63 -14.35 -18.48 5.28
N GLY A 64 -13.35 -18.67 6.16
CA GLY A 64 -13.27 -17.97 7.43
C GLY A 64 -13.14 -16.46 7.27
N LEU A 65 -12.30 -16.01 6.32
CA LEU A 65 -12.17 -14.58 6.01
C LEU A 65 -13.47 -14.02 5.43
N ALA A 66 -14.13 -14.74 4.52
CA ALA A 66 -15.42 -14.31 3.95
C ALA A 66 -16.48 -14.11 5.06
N GLU A 67 -16.58 -15.03 6.02
CA GLU A 67 -17.52 -14.89 7.14
C GLU A 67 -17.12 -13.75 8.11
N ALA A 68 -15.82 -13.52 8.34
CA ALA A 68 -15.35 -12.38 9.13
C ALA A 68 -15.69 -11.06 8.45
N LEU A 69 -15.42 -10.92 7.16
CA LEU A 69 -15.75 -9.74 6.36
C LEU A 69 -17.26 -9.49 6.30
N LYS A 70 -18.06 -10.54 6.17
CA LYS A 70 -19.53 -10.44 6.15
C LYS A 70 -20.07 -9.93 7.48
N ARG A 71 -19.55 -10.46 8.61
CA ARG A 71 -19.91 -9.95 9.94
C ARG A 71 -19.46 -8.50 10.11
N PHE A 72 -18.21 -8.19 9.79
CA PHE A 72 -17.70 -6.84 9.85
C PHE A 72 -18.57 -5.85 9.08
N ALA A 73 -18.96 -6.19 7.84
CA ALA A 73 -19.82 -5.35 7.03
C ALA A 73 -21.24 -5.20 7.62
N ALA A 74 -21.80 -6.26 8.20
CA ALA A 74 -23.13 -6.22 8.83
C ALA A 74 -23.13 -5.38 10.12
N ASP A 75 -22.15 -5.62 11.01
CA ASP A 75 -22.06 -4.99 12.32
C ASP A 75 -21.77 -3.48 12.22
N THR A 76 -20.98 -3.09 11.20
CA THR A 76 -20.57 -1.70 11.00
C THR A 76 -21.42 -0.93 9.99
N GLY A 77 -22.34 -1.62 9.28
CA GLY A 77 -23.12 -1.04 8.20
C GLY A 77 -22.26 -0.56 7.03
N LEU A 78 -21.18 -1.29 6.74
CA LEU A 78 -20.22 -0.93 5.70
C LEU A 78 -20.87 -0.93 4.31
N PRO A 79 -20.66 0.08 3.45
CA PRO A 79 -21.08 0.03 2.06
C PRO A 79 -20.44 -1.17 1.34
N LYS A 80 -21.18 -1.73 0.40
CA LYS A 80 -20.70 -2.91 -0.35
C LYS A 80 -19.50 -2.61 -1.25
N SER A 81 -19.42 -1.38 -1.75
CA SER A 81 -18.38 -0.93 -2.68
C SER A 81 -17.13 -0.57 -1.90
N VAL A 82 -16.05 -1.32 -2.11
CA VAL A 82 -14.81 -1.19 -1.35
C VAL A 82 -13.59 -1.19 -2.25
N ARG A 83 -12.53 -0.51 -1.82
CA ARG A 83 -11.17 -0.66 -2.35
C ARG A 83 -10.35 -1.44 -1.33
N LEU A 84 -9.76 -2.53 -1.78
CA LEU A 84 -8.98 -3.43 -0.94
C LEU A 84 -7.51 -3.03 -0.93
N GLY A 85 -6.88 -3.12 0.24
CA GLY A 85 -5.45 -3.05 0.40
C GLY A 85 -4.80 -4.42 0.27
N VAL A 86 -3.55 -4.45 -0.21
CA VAL A 86 -2.71 -5.64 -0.22
C VAL A 86 -1.27 -5.31 0.14
N SER A 87 -0.68 -6.13 0.99
CA SER A 87 0.74 -6.10 1.34
C SER A 87 1.24 -7.53 1.49
N ASN A 88 2.27 -7.92 0.71
CA ASN A 88 2.85 -9.25 0.77
C ASN A 88 4.27 -9.24 0.18
N GLN A 89 5.14 -10.12 0.66
CA GLN A 89 6.53 -10.24 0.18
C GLN A 89 6.64 -10.70 -1.29
N GLN A 90 5.58 -11.28 -1.86
CA GLN A 90 5.52 -11.71 -3.27
C GLN A 90 5.03 -10.59 -4.20
N ILE A 91 4.79 -9.39 -3.67
CA ILE A 91 4.51 -8.21 -4.47
C ILE A 91 5.84 -7.55 -4.83
N VAL A 92 6.05 -7.32 -6.11
CA VAL A 92 7.27 -6.70 -6.63
C VAL A 92 6.95 -5.30 -7.13
N VAL A 93 7.66 -4.32 -6.61
CA VAL A 93 7.63 -2.94 -7.12
C VAL A 93 8.99 -2.63 -7.74
N ARG A 94 8.99 -2.13 -8.98
CA ARG A 94 10.19 -1.72 -9.71
C ARG A 94 9.97 -0.39 -10.39
N VAL A 95 11.01 0.42 -10.42
CA VAL A 95 11.05 1.61 -11.27
C VAL A 95 11.83 1.26 -12.52
N ILE A 96 11.20 1.42 -13.66
CA ILE A 96 11.83 1.26 -14.98
C ILE A 96 11.89 2.60 -15.70
N GLU A 97 12.91 2.78 -16.54
CA GLU A 97 13.01 3.96 -17.38
C GLU A 97 12.70 3.59 -18.83
N LEU A 98 11.81 4.36 -19.43
CA LEU A 98 11.38 4.20 -20.82
C LEU A 98 11.55 5.51 -21.59
N PRO A 99 11.68 5.47 -22.93
CA PRO A 99 11.41 6.66 -23.75
C PRO A 99 10.03 7.22 -23.41
N ARG A 100 9.87 8.53 -23.52
CA ARG A 100 8.56 9.15 -23.30
C ARG A 100 7.56 8.68 -24.35
N ILE A 101 6.53 7.97 -23.93
CA ILE A 101 5.47 7.40 -24.76
C ILE A 101 4.13 7.99 -24.32
N GLU A 102 3.50 8.78 -25.19
CA GLU A 102 2.21 9.43 -24.88
C GLU A 102 1.03 8.48 -25.09
N ASP A 103 1.09 7.62 -26.10
CA ASP A 103 0.03 6.65 -26.37
C ASP A 103 -0.01 5.56 -25.30
N GLU A 104 -1.17 5.43 -24.64
CA GLU A 104 -1.37 4.50 -23.52
C GLU A 104 -1.12 3.04 -23.92
N LYS A 105 -1.59 2.62 -25.09
CA LYS A 105 -1.44 1.23 -25.54
C LYS A 105 0.01 0.88 -25.89
N GLN A 106 0.74 1.83 -26.49
CA GLN A 106 2.16 1.64 -26.76
C GLN A 106 2.96 1.62 -25.47
N ARG A 107 2.61 2.49 -24.50
CA ARG A 107 3.21 2.51 -23.19
C ARG A 107 2.96 1.18 -22.45
N ASP A 108 1.74 0.67 -22.43
CA ASP A 108 1.40 -0.62 -21.81
C ASP A 108 2.23 -1.77 -22.41
N ALA A 109 2.38 -1.78 -23.72
CA ALA A 109 3.20 -2.79 -24.40
C ALA A 109 4.69 -2.67 -24.03
N ALA A 110 5.24 -1.45 -24.00
CA ALA A 110 6.62 -1.19 -23.63
C ALA A 110 6.90 -1.54 -22.15
N VAL A 111 5.98 -1.17 -21.24
CA VAL A 111 6.06 -1.53 -19.83
C VAL A 111 6.05 -3.05 -19.66
N ARG A 112 5.13 -3.76 -20.31
CA ARG A 112 5.07 -5.23 -20.22
C ARG A 112 6.32 -5.90 -20.75
N PHE A 113 6.89 -5.40 -21.84
CA PHE A 113 8.14 -5.91 -22.38
C PHE A 113 9.30 -5.73 -21.39
N GLN A 114 9.48 -4.52 -20.86
CA GLN A 114 10.55 -4.23 -19.92
C GLN A 114 10.36 -4.92 -18.56
N ALA A 115 9.10 -5.07 -18.11
CA ALA A 115 8.77 -5.77 -16.88
C ALA A 115 9.18 -7.24 -16.93
N ALA A 116 9.13 -7.89 -18.09
CA ALA A 116 9.55 -9.28 -18.26
C ALA A 116 11.05 -9.50 -17.93
N GLU A 117 11.88 -8.46 -18.11
CA GLU A 117 13.29 -8.50 -17.77
C GLU A 117 13.56 -8.06 -16.31
N ALA A 118 12.76 -7.12 -15.81
CA ALA A 118 12.98 -6.50 -14.50
C ALA A 118 12.36 -7.27 -13.32
N ILE A 119 11.37 -8.12 -13.60
CA ILE A 119 10.56 -8.82 -12.58
C ILE A 119 10.82 -10.33 -12.66
N ALA A 120 11.35 -10.90 -11.59
CA ALA A 120 11.66 -12.33 -11.50
C ALA A 120 10.41 -13.20 -11.23
N MET A 121 9.27 -12.85 -11.84
CA MET A 121 8.01 -13.59 -11.73
C MET A 121 7.46 -13.82 -13.14
N PRO A 122 6.97 -15.03 -13.48
CA PRO A 122 6.31 -15.27 -14.77
C PRO A 122 5.12 -14.33 -14.95
N LEU A 123 5.11 -13.52 -16.02
CA LEU A 123 4.09 -12.50 -16.23
C LEU A 123 2.69 -13.07 -16.53
N ASP A 124 2.59 -14.33 -16.92
CA ASP A 124 1.33 -15.08 -17.09
C ASP A 124 0.69 -15.45 -15.74
N GLU A 125 1.51 -15.62 -14.70
CA GLU A 125 1.06 -15.83 -13.32
C GLU A 125 0.87 -14.53 -12.54
N ALA A 126 1.26 -13.39 -13.11
CA ALA A 126 1.19 -12.09 -12.47
C ALA A 126 -0.05 -11.28 -12.85
N VAL A 127 -0.47 -10.43 -11.94
CA VAL A 127 -1.24 -9.22 -12.22
C VAL A 127 -0.24 -8.08 -12.27
N LEU A 128 -0.18 -7.39 -13.40
CA LEU A 128 0.75 -6.29 -13.65
C LEU A 128 -0.03 -4.98 -13.78
N ASP A 129 0.43 -3.97 -13.05
CA ASP A 129 -0.06 -2.59 -13.15
C ASP A 129 1.12 -1.61 -13.16
N HIS A 130 0.90 -0.38 -13.61
CA HIS A 130 1.97 0.60 -13.66
C HIS A 130 1.45 2.04 -13.57
N GLN A 131 2.33 2.93 -13.11
CA GLN A 131 2.08 4.36 -13.03
C GLN A 131 3.31 5.15 -13.46
N VAL A 132 3.13 6.21 -14.25
CA VAL A 132 4.21 7.16 -14.54
C VAL A 132 4.50 7.96 -13.26
N ALA A 133 5.73 7.83 -12.75
CA ALA A 133 6.19 8.50 -11.54
C ALA A 133 6.84 9.88 -11.84
N GLY A 134 7.40 10.04 -13.04
CA GLY A 134 8.07 11.28 -13.42
C GLY A 134 8.61 11.26 -14.83
N TYR A 135 9.16 12.39 -15.23
CA TYR A 135 9.82 12.58 -16.52
C TYR A 135 11.25 13.07 -16.28
N SER A 136 12.15 12.66 -17.17
CA SER A 136 13.57 13.01 -17.14
C SER A 136 14.09 13.20 -18.57
N GLU A 137 15.34 13.59 -18.70
CA GLU A 137 16.06 13.62 -19.97
C GLU A 137 17.28 12.71 -19.86
N ALA A 138 17.53 11.95 -20.90
CA ALA A 138 18.77 11.18 -21.02
C ALA A 138 19.96 12.11 -21.30
N PRO A 139 21.21 11.65 -21.14
CA PRO A 139 22.42 12.46 -21.40
C PRO A 139 22.50 13.02 -22.84
N ASP A 140 21.82 12.39 -23.80
CA ASP A 140 21.72 12.83 -25.20
C ASP A 140 20.56 13.83 -25.44
N GLY A 141 19.85 14.25 -24.36
CA GLY A 141 18.69 15.15 -24.45
C GLY A 141 17.38 14.45 -24.86
N SER A 142 17.37 13.14 -25.03
CA SER A 142 16.13 12.43 -25.38
C SER A 142 15.17 12.35 -24.19
N PRO A 143 13.86 12.62 -24.40
CA PRO A 143 12.88 12.61 -23.31
C PRO A 143 12.65 11.19 -22.79
N ARG A 144 12.68 11.05 -21.47
CA ARG A 144 12.48 9.80 -20.73
C ARG A 144 11.30 9.92 -19.78
N MET A 145 10.77 8.78 -19.35
CA MET A 145 9.81 8.69 -18.27
C MET A 145 10.22 7.57 -17.30
N GLN A 146 10.00 7.83 -16.03
CA GLN A 146 10.13 6.84 -14.98
C GLN A 146 8.75 6.24 -14.69
N VAL A 147 8.68 4.93 -14.72
CA VAL A 147 7.43 4.18 -14.53
C VAL A 147 7.60 3.24 -13.35
N VAL A 148 6.76 3.40 -12.33
CA VAL A 148 6.64 2.43 -11.26
C VAL A 148 5.78 1.28 -11.76
N VAL A 149 6.33 0.09 -11.75
CA VAL A 149 5.66 -1.14 -12.15
C VAL A 149 5.42 -2.01 -10.92
N VAL A 150 4.21 -2.51 -10.81
CA VAL A 150 3.79 -3.42 -9.73
C VAL A 150 3.42 -4.75 -10.34
N ALA A 151 3.95 -5.83 -9.77
CA ALA A 151 3.52 -7.17 -10.09
C ALA A 151 3.15 -7.92 -8.81
N ALA A 152 1.99 -8.56 -8.83
CA ALA A 152 1.50 -9.39 -7.73
C ALA A 152 1.08 -10.76 -8.27
N ARG A 153 1.28 -11.82 -7.47
CA ARG A 153 0.85 -13.15 -7.86
C ARG A 153 -0.67 -13.20 -8.04
N ARG A 154 -1.12 -13.66 -9.21
CA ARG A 154 -2.54 -13.70 -9.58
C ARG A 154 -3.38 -14.49 -8.58
N SER A 155 -2.93 -15.67 -8.15
CA SER A 155 -3.66 -16.52 -7.20
C SER A 155 -3.91 -15.84 -5.85
N MET A 156 -2.95 -15.02 -5.36
CA MET A 156 -3.11 -14.24 -4.14
C MET A 156 -4.22 -13.19 -4.29
N ILE A 157 -4.20 -12.44 -5.39
CA ILE A 157 -5.22 -11.43 -5.69
C ILE A 157 -6.61 -12.07 -5.85
N GLU A 158 -6.69 -13.20 -6.55
CA GLU A 158 -7.94 -13.93 -6.76
C GLU A 158 -8.52 -14.46 -5.44
N ALA A 159 -7.69 -15.03 -4.55
CA ALA A 159 -8.14 -15.51 -3.25
C ALA A 159 -8.77 -14.39 -2.40
N LEU A 160 -8.16 -13.20 -2.39
CA LEU A 160 -8.69 -12.02 -1.70
C LEU A 160 -10.01 -11.55 -2.30
N LEU A 161 -10.07 -11.44 -3.64
CA LEU A 161 -11.28 -11.03 -4.36
C LEU A 161 -12.44 -12.00 -4.14
N GLU A 162 -12.16 -13.31 -4.12
CA GLU A 162 -13.18 -14.32 -3.87
C GLU A 162 -13.72 -14.23 -2.43
N ALA A 163 -12.86 -14.09 -1.42
CA ALA A 163 -13.28 -13.89 -0.04
C ALA A 163 -14.18 -12.66 0.11
N ALA A 164 -13.77 -11.53 -0.47
CA ALA A 164 -14.56 -10.30 -0.43
C ALA A 164 -15.92 -10.45 -1.16
N LYS A 165 -15.96 -11.10 -2.32
CA LYS A 165 -17.20 -11.37 -3.07
C LYS A 165 -18.14 -12.31 -2.31
N HIS A 166 -17.61 -13.36 -1.68
CA HIS A 166 -18.39 -14.30 -0.85
C HIS A 166 -18.96 -13.60 0.39
N ALA A 167 -18.28 -12.60 0.93
CA ALA A 167 -18.80 -11.72 1.97
C ALA A 167 -19.91 -10.77 1.49
N GLY A 168 -20.21 -10.73 0.19
CA GLY A 168 -21.19 -9.83 -0.41
C GLY A 168 -20.66 -8.43 -0.70
N LEU A 169 -19.37 -8.20 -0.56
CA LEU A 169 -18.68 -6.96 -0.93
C LEU A 169 -18.48 -6.89 -2.46
N LYS A 170 -18.27 -5.68 -2.95
CA LYS A 170 -18.02 -5.37 -4.37
C LYS A 170 -16.69 -4.63 -4.46
N PRO A 171 -15.56 -5.35 -4.62
CA PRO A 171 -14.28 -4.70 -4.84
C PRO A 171 -14.29 -3.85 -6.12
N GLU A 172 -14.06 -2.55 -5.99
CA GLU A 172 -13.93 -1.62 -7.12
C GLU A 172 -12.48 -1.45 -7.56
N GLY A 173 -11.53 -1.85 -6.73
CA GLY A 173 -10.12 -1.84 -7.02
C GLY A 173 -9.32 -2.49 -5.91
N ILE A 174 -8.08 -2.78 -6.23
CA ILE A 174 -7.03 -3.21 -5.29
C ILE A 174 -5.91 -2.20 -5.40
N ASP A 175 -5.31 -1.84 -4.27
CA ASP A 175 -4.17 -0.95 -4.20
C ASP A 175 -3.13 -1.52 -3.23
N LEU A 176 -1.88 -1.10 -3.32
CA LEU A 176 -0.89 -1.48 -2.35
C LEU A 176 -1.06 -0.66 -1.06
N ASP A 177 -0.97 -1.32 0.10
CA ASP A 177 -0.98 -0.66 1.40
C ASP A 177 0.12 0.40 1.48
N ALA A 178 1.29 0.12 0.91
CA ALA A 178 2.38 1.07 0.79
C ALA A 178 2.01 2.34 0.01
N PHE A 179 1.24 2.22 -1.07
CA PHE A 179 0.80 3.38 -1.85
C PHE A 179 -0.29 4.17 -1.11
N ALA A 180 -1.18 3.45 -0.43
CA ALA A 180 -2.18 4.07 0.45
C ALA A 180 -1.52 4.82 1.60
N LEU A 181 -0.50 4.22 2.22
CA LEU A 181 0.29 4.82 3.30
C LEU A 181 0.99 6.11 2.85
N VAL A 182 1.73 6.07 1.73
CA VAL A 182 2.39 7.25 1.16
C VAL A 182 1.36 8.33 0.82
N ARG A 183 0.24 7.98 0.20
CA ARG A 183 -0.84 8.92 -0.15
C ARG A 183 -1.42 9.60 1.07
N MET A 184 -1.56 8.87 2.18
CA MET A 184 -2.10 9.39 3.42
C MET A 184 -1.10 10.31 4.13
N LEU A 185 0.17 9.88 4.22
CA LEU A 185 1.16 10.55 5.06
C LEU A 185 1.98 11.60 4.31
N ALA A 186 2.21 11.45 3.00
CA ALA A 186 2.96 12.43 2.21
C ALA A 186 2.24 13.78 2.12
N VAL A 187 0.91 13.80 2.11
CA VAL A 187 0.12 15.05 2.13
C VAL A 187 0.29 15.79 3.46
N ALA A 188 0.52 15.07 4.55
CA ALA A 188 0.64 15.63 5.89
C ALA A 188 2.03 16.25 6.18
N THR A 189 3.05 15.90 5.41
CA THR A 189 4.45 16.22 5.72
C THR A 189 5.16 17.05 4.66
N ASP A 190 4.49 17.98 4.05
CA ASP A 190 4.87 18.79 2.87
C ASP A 190 6.18 19.62 2.97
N THR A 191 7.12 19.26 3.85
CA THR A 191 8.32 20.06 4.11
C THR A 191 9.60 19.58 3.44
N ILE A 192 9.62 18.41 2.79
CA ILE A 192 10.82 17.93 2.07
C ILE A 192 10.65 18.11 0.56
N THR A 193 11.43 19.00 -0.01
CA THR A 193 11.47 19.28 -1.44
C THR A 193 12.34 18.28 -2.18
N GLY A 194 11.74 17.59 -3.11
CA GLY A 194 12.23 16.98 -4.38
C GLY A 194 13.48 16.08 -4.42
N ASP A 195 14.51 16.26 -3.63
CA ASP A 195 15.79 15.54 -3.76
C ASP A 195 16.08 14.53 -2.61
N THR A 196 15.15 14.39 -1.69
CA THR A 196 15.30 13.51 -0.54
C THR A 196 14.14 12.53 -0.46
N ALA A 197 14.44 11.27 -0.19
CA ALA A 197 13.44 10.24 0.05
C ALA A 197 13.05 10.19 1.53
N ARG A 198 11.82 9.74 1.80
CA ARG A 198 11.31 9.40 3.12
C ARG A 198 10.99 7.92 3.21
N VAL A 199 11.24 7.37 4.38
CA VAL A 199 10.74 6.04 4.75
C VAL A 199 9.45 6.21 5.52
N TYR A 200 8.39 5.57 5.07
CA TYR A 200 7.14 5.43 5.79
C TYR A 200 7.06 3.99 6.29
N CYS A 201 6.99 3.80 7.58
CA CYS A 201 6.89 2.49 8.20
C CYS A 201 5.58 2.38 8.97
N HIS A 202 4.70 1.49 8.53
CA HIS A 202 3.43 1.18 9.21
C HIS A 202 3.63 -0.05 10.08
N LEU A 203 3.47 0.12 11.39
CA LEU A 203 3.61 -0.92 12.40
C LEU A 203 2.23 -1.51 12.70
N GLY A 204 1.76 -2.38 11.81
CA GLY A 204 0.49 -3.10 11.89
C GLY A 204 0.66 -4.58 12.18
N GLY A 205 -0.33 -5.40 11.86
CA GLY A 205 -0.24 -6.86 11.94
C GLY A 205 0.76 -7.41 10.92
N VAL A 206 0.78 -6.84 9.72
CA VAL A 206 1.89 -6.92 8.78
C VAL A 206 2.58 -5.56 8.78
N SER A 207 3.76 -5.47 9.41
CA SER A 207 4.54 -4.24 9.32
C SER A 207 4.99 -4.01 7.88
N ASN A 208 4.81 -2.79 7.36
CA ASN A 208 5.09 -2.48 5.97
C ASN A 208 5.94 -1.22 5.84
N LEU A 209 6.94 -1.27 4.98
CA LEU A 209 7.84 -0.16 4.69
C LEU A 209 7.64 0.32 3.26
N ALA A 210 7.52 1.63 3.09
CA ALA A 210 7.51 2.30 1.80
C ALA A 210 8.60 3.38 1.78
N ILE A 211 9.35 3.49 0.68
CA ILE A 211 10.28 4.60 0.45
C ILE A 211 9.74 5.42 -0.72
N ALA A 212 9.54 6.71 -0.47
CA ALA A 212 8.94 7.59 -1.46
C ALA A 212 9.69 8.92 -1.58
N VAL A 213 9.61 9.52 -2.78
CA VAL A 213 10.01 10.90 -3.06
C VAL A 213 8.73 11.67 -3.38
N GLY A 214 8.37 12.64 -2.56
CA GLY A 214 7.05 13.23 -2.62
C GLY A 214 5.96 12.17 -2.47
N THR A 215 5.04 12.09 -3.42
CA THR A 215 3.95 11.09 -3.45
C THR A 215 4.28 9.85 -4.28
N ALA A 216 5.46 9.78 -4.90
CA ALA A 216 5.87 8.63 -5.70
C ALA A 216 6.55 7.57 -4.81
N CYS A 217 5.88 6.47 -4.54
CA CYS A 217 6.44 5.31 -3.86
C CYS A 217 7.37 4.56 -4.82
N LEU A 218 8.66 4.55 -4.52
CA LEU A 218 9.70 3.94 -5.37
C LEU A 218 10.12 2.55 -4.91
N PHE A 219 9.89 2.23 -3.64
CA PHE A 219 10.23 0.96 -3.04
C PHE A 219 9.24 0.62 -1.93
N THR A 220 8.89 -0.65 -1.81
CA THR A 220 8.13 -1.16 -0.66
C THR A 220 8.57 -2.55 -0.29
N ARG A 221 8.44 -2.87 0.99
CA ARG A 221 8.74 -4.18 1.54
C ARG A 221 7.94 -4.41 2.82
N PRO A 222 7.17 -5.51 2.93
CA PRO A 222 6.70 -5.99 4.22
C PRO A 222 7.89 -6.43 5.08
N LEU A 223 7.85 -6.12 6.36
CA LEU A 223 8.85 -6.51 7.34
C LEU A 223 8.39 -7.81 8.03
N ALA A 224 9.36 -8.69 8.31
CA ALA A 224 9.06 -9.95 8.99
C ALA A 224 8.97 -9.78 10.51
N ALA A 225 9.65 -8.77 11.06
CA ALA A 225 9.64 -8.50 12.49
C ALA A 225 8.26 -7.97 12.93
N VAL A 226 7.74 -8.55 13.99
CA VAL A 226 6.48 -8.19 14.61
C VAL A 226 6.76 -7.15 15.69
N TRP A 227 6.03 -6.04 15.67
CA TRP A 227 6.35 -4.84 16.46
C TRP A 227 6.12 -5.03 17.98
N ASP A 228 5.24 -5.93 18.42
CA ASP A 228 4.94 -6.21 19.82
C ASP A 228 5.66 -7.45 20.40
N ASP A 229 6.61 -8.00 19.64
CA ASP A 229 7.49 -9.05 20.13
C ASP A 229 8.61 -8.49 21.01
N GLU A 230 9.11 -9.30 21.96
CA GLU A 230 10.27 -8.94 22.76
C GLU A 230 11.48 -8.63 21.87
N GLY A 231 12.12 -7.47 22.06
CA GLY A 231 13.24 -7.00 21.27
C GLY A 231 12.88 -6.60 19.84
N ALA A 232 11.62 -6.29 19.56
CA ALA A 232 11.14 -5.87 18.24
C ALA A 232 11.88 -4.65 17.70
N GLY A 233 12.21 -3.67 18.55
CA GLY A 233 12.86 -2.43 18.11
C GLY A 233 14.17 -2.67 17.37
N ALA A 234 15.04 -3.54 17.88
CA ALA A 234 16.31 -3.85 17.21
C ALA A 234 16.10 -4.61 15.90
N ARG A 235 15.18 -5.61 15.88
CA ARG A 235 14.89 -6.40 14.67
C ARG A 235 14.26 -5.54 13.57
N LEU A 236 13.30 -4.71 13.91
CA LEU A 236 12.68 -3.77 12.97
C LEU A 236 13.70 -2.77 12.44
N ALA A 237 14.56 -2.23 13.30
CA ALA A 237 15.62 -1.31 12.89
C ALA A 237 16.58 -1.96 11.89
N ASP A 238 16.99 -3.21 12.12
CA ASP A 238 17.83 -3.95 11.19
C ASP A 238 17.16 -4.18 9.84
N GLU A 239 15.88 -4.57 9.83
CA GLU A 239 15.13 -4.76 8.57
C GLU A 239 14.89 -3.44 7.83
N ILE A 240 14.62 -2.35 8.54
CA ILE A 240 14.48 -1.01 7.96
C ILE A 240 15.81 -0.59 7.33
N ARG A 241 16.92 -0.75 8.05
CA ARG A 241 18.27 -0.42 7.56
C ARG A 241 18.61 -1.22 6.30
N LEU A 242 18.41 -2.54 6.32
CA LEU A 242 18.64 -3.40 5.16
C LEU A 242 17.77 -2.98 3.96
N SER A 243 16.55 -2.52 4.21
CA SER A 243 15.66 -2.04 3.16
C SER A 243 16.14 -0.71 2.56
N ILE A 244 16.64 0.20 3.41
CA ILE A 244 17.25 1.46 2.97
C ILE A 244 18.52 1.18 2.16
N ASP A 245 19.40 0.31 2.65
CA ASP A 245 20.65 -0.05 1.98
C ASP A 245 20.37 -0.64 0.60
N TYR A 246 19.39 -1.56 0.51
CA TYR A 246 18.96 -2.11 -0.78
C TYR A 246 18.39 -1.03 -1.71
N TYR A 247 17.52 -0.15 -1.20
CA TYR A 247 16.98 0.96 -1.99
C TYR A 247 18.10 1.86 -2.53
N MET A 248 19.11 2.15 -1.72
CA MET A 248 20.26 2.99 -2.13
C MET A 248 21.13 2.37 -3.22
N THR A 249 20.99 1.07 -3.51
CA THR A 249 21.64 0.45 -4.69
C THR A 249 20.91 0.72 -6.00
N GLN A 250 19.68 1.25 -5.95
CA GLN A 250 18.89 1.47 -7.16
C GLN A 250 19.36 2.74 -7.89
N PRO A 251 19.38 2.75 -9.25
CA PRO A 251 19.88 3.90 -10.03
C PRO A 251 19.14 5.22 -9.75
N GLN A 252 17.85 5.13 -9.39
CA GLN A 252 16.99 6.28 -9.13
C GLN A 252 16.95 6.68 -7.64
N ALA A 253 17.72 6.01 -6.79
CA ALA A 253 17.69 6.25 -5.36
C ALA A 253 18.05 7.71 -5.01
N LYS A 254 17.31 8.25 -4.06
CA LYS A 254 17.60 9.55 -3.44
C LYS A 254 18.01 9.33 -1.98
N PRO A 255 18.87 10.19 -1.43
CA PRO A 255 19.25 10.10 -0.01
C PRO A 255 18.00 10.06 0.88
N VAL A 256 17.98 9.15 1.85
CA VAL A 256 16.91 9.07 2.85
C VAL A 256 17.14 10.11 3.93
N GLY A 257 16.17 11.02 4.13
CA GLY A 257 16.28 12.12 5.08
C GLY A 257 15.61 11.87 6.43
N GLU A 258 14.54 11.07 6.46
CA GLU A 258 13.80 10.77 7.69
C GLU A 258 12.97 9.49 7.59
N ILE A 259 12.53 9.01 8.74
CA ILE A 259 11.63 7.87 8.90
C ILE A 259 10.36 8.35 9.59
N VAL A 260 9.22 8.02 9.02
CA VAL A 260 7.89 8.35 9.55
C VAL A 260 7.18 7.06 9.96
N LEU A 261 6.95 6.90 11.24
CA LEU A 261 6.26 5.75 11.81
C LEU A 261 4.75 5.98 11.87
N SER A 262 3.98 4.95 11.69
CA SER A 262 2.51 4.95 11.79
C SER A 262 1.99 3.58 12.19
N GLY A 263 0.68 3.44 12.34
CA GLY A 263 0.05 2.18 12.74
C GLY A 263 0.00 2.00 14.26
N PRO A 264 -0.68 0.94 14.75
CA PRO A 264 -0.85 0.70 16.17
C PRO A 264 0.45 0.65 16.96
N GLY A 265 1.51 0.03 16.42
CA GLY A 265 2.82 -0.04 17.07
C GLY A 265 3.51 1.32 17.23
N SER A 266 3.12 2.34 16.48
CA SER A 266 3.67 3.69 16.66
C SER A 266 3.15 4.43 17.89
N ALA A 267 2.17 3.87 18.60
CA ALA A 267 1.70 4.36 19.88
C ALA A 267 2.56 3.87 21.06
N ASP A 268 3.44 2.92 20.84
CA ASP A 268 4.39 2.42 21.84
C ASP A 268 5.64 3.32 21.86
N GLU A 269 5.73 4.19 22.86
CA GLU A 269 6.83 5.15 23.02
C GLU A 269 8.20 4.46 23.17
N GLU A 270 8.26 3.32 23.87
CA GLU A 270 9.51 2.58 24.07
C GLU A 270 10.03 1.99 22.77
N LEU A 271 9.14 1.43 21.95
CA LEU A 271 9.47 0.96 20.61
C LEU A 271 9.95 2.10 19.70
N VAL A 272 9.25 3.23 19.71
CA VAL A 272 9.60 4.41 18.90
C VAL A 272 10.99 4.95 19.27
N ASP A 273 11.27 5.10 20.57
CA ASP A 273 12.56 5.54 21.07
C ASP A 273 13.67 4.55 20.69
N SER A 274 13.41 3.25 20.85
CA SER A 274 14.34 2.19 20.46
C SER A 274 14.68 2.26 18.96
N LEU A 275 13.68 2.43 18.10
CA LEU A 275 13.87 2.59 16.66
C LEU A 275 14.70 3.84 16.34
N GLY A 276 14.40 4.97 16.96
CA GLY A 276 15.13 6.23 16.76
C GLY A 276 16.62 6.09 17.09
N VAL A 277 16.93 5.43 18.22
CA VAL A 277 18.33 5.18 18.64
C VAL A 277 19.05 4.27 17.65
N HIS A 278 18.43 3.16 17.23
CA HIS A 278 19.08 2.16 16.37
C HIS A 278 19.25 2.63 14.92
N LEU A 279 18.32 3.42 14.39
CA LEU A 279 18.33 3.82 12.98
C LEU A 279 19.30 4.97 12.67
N GLY A 280 19.56 5.85 13.63
CA GLY A 280 20.46 6.99 13.45
C GLY A 280 19.97 8.02 12.42
N LEU A 281 18.69 7.96 12.04
CA LEU A 281 18.00 8.92 11.18
C LEU A 281 16.90 9.61 11.99
N PRO A 282 16.54 10.87 11.66
CA PRO A 282 15.37 11.51 12.24
C PRO A 282 14.16 10.58 12.10
N THR A 283 13.58 10.19 13.24
CA THR A 283 12.43 9.28 13.31
C THR A 283 11.29 10.02 13.98
N THR A 284 10.15 10.09 13.31
CA THR A 284 8.97 10.82 13.77
C THR A 284 7.75 9.92 13.72
N VAL A 285 6.77 10.18 14.57
CA VAL A 285 5.47 9.49 14.53
C VAL A 285 4.47 10.38 13.80
N ALA A 286 3.86 9.84 12.76
CA ALA A 286 2.80 10.55 12.04
C ALA A 286 1.56 10.71 12.92
N ALA A 287 0.93 11.87 12.86
CA ALA A 287 -0.39 12.01 13.44
C ALA A 287 -1.35 11.00 12.77
N PRO A 288 -2.11 10.22 13.54
CA PRO A 288 -3.08 9.29 12.97
C PRO A 288 -4.04 10.00 12.04
N LEU A 289 -4.25 9.43 10.83
CA LEU A 289 -5.06 10.02 9.76
C LEU A 289 -4.54 11.37 9.23
N GLY A 290 -3.32 11.77 9.57
CA GLY A 290 -2.66 12.93 8.99
C GLY A 290 -3.47 14.23 9.15
N VAL A 291 -3.72 14.90 8.02
CA VAL A 291 -4.47 16.18 7.96
C VAL A 291 -5.99 16.00 7.87
N LEU A 292 -6.51 14.78 7.84
CA LEU A 292 -7.95 14.56 7.72
C LEU A 292 -8.70 15.00 8.98
N ASP A 293 -9.84 15.65 8.79
CA ASP A 293 -10.79 15.90 9.88
C ASP A 293 -11.38 14.56 10.36
N ARG A 294 -11.15 14.23 11.63
CA ARG A 294 -11.56 13.01 12.30
C ARG A 294 -12.68 13.20 13.32
N SER A 295 -13.32 14.35 13.33
CA SER A 295 -14.37 14.70 14.32
C SER A 295 -15.59 13.78 14.29
N ALA A 296 -15.77 12.99 13.21
CA ALA A 296 -16.86 12.02 13.08
C ALA A 296 -16.50 10.60 13.55
N LEU A 297 -15.24 10.36 13.98
CA LEU A 297 -14.85 9.06 14.53
C LEU A 297 -15.50 8.82 15.89
N GLY A 298 -15.97 7.59 16.12
CA GLY A 298 -16.46 7.15 17.42
C GLY A 298 -15.36 7.21 18.50
N ALA A 299 -15.74 7.51 19.73
CA ALA A 299 -14.80 7.65 20.86
C ALA A 299 -14.03 6.34 21.20
N GLY A 300 -14.47 5.19 20.70
CA GLY A 300 -13.83 3.87 20.90
C GLY A 300 -12.97 3.41 19.74
N GLU A 301 -12.88 4.17 18.64
CA GLU A 301 -12.11 3.79 17.47
C GLU A 301 -10.62 4.16 17.64
N ASP A 302 -9.75 3.20 17.33
CA ASP A 302 -8.31 3.45 17.29
C ASP A 302 -7.92 4.06 15.91
N PRO A 303 -7.58 5.35 15.86
CA PRO A 303 -7.26 6.00 14.59
C PRO A 303 -5.95 5.48 13.97
N HIS A 304 -5.06 4.84 14.75
CA HIS A 304 -3.82 4.26 14.22
C HIS A 304 -4.10 3.07 13.28
N ARG A 305 -5.18 2.31 13.54
CA ARG A 305 -5.61 1.20 12.67
C ARG A 305 -6.22 1.67 11.35
N LEU A 306 -6.59 2.94 11.24
CA LEU A 306 -7.33 3.47 10.09
C LEU A 306 -6.44 4.11 9.02
N THR A 307 -5.13 4.23 9.24
CA THR A 307 -4.23 4.98 8.35
C THR A 307 -4.22 4.42 6.93
N VAL A 308 -4.04 3.09 6.78
CA VAL A 308 -4.04 2.43 5.47
C VAL A 308 -5.43 2.51 4.83
N ALA A 309 -6.49 2.17 5.57
CA ALA A 309 -7.86 2.23 5.09
C ALA A 309 -8.26 3.64 4.58
N ALA A 310 -7.85 4.71 5.29
CA ALA A 310 -8.08 6.08 4.85
C ALA A 310 -7.31 6.40 3.56
N GLY A 311 -6.06 5.98 3.46
CA GLY A 311 -5.26 6.13 2.25
C GLY A 311 -5.85 5.38 1.04
N LEU A 312 -6.41 4.19 1.25
CA LEU A 312 -7.15 3.43 0.23
C LEU A 312 -8.40 4.19 -0.23
N ALA A 313 -9.16 4.77 0.73
CA ALA A 313 -10.35 5.56 0.42
C ALA A 313 -10.03 6.81 -0.41
N MET A 314 -8.87 7.42 -0.21
CA MET A 314 -8.41 8.61 -0.95
C MET A 314 -7.90 8.26 -2.36
N GLY A 315 -7.63 6.99 -2.65
CA GLY A 315 -7.13 6.56 -3.95
C GLY A 315 -8.14 6.91 -5.05
N LYS A 316 -7.66 7.52 -6.14
CA LYS A 316 -8.43 7.54 -7.38
C LYS A 316 -8.33 6.15 -8.00
N ALA A 317 -9.39 5.67 -8.61
CA ALA A 317 -9.26 4.55 -9.53
C ALA A 317 -8.22 4.96 -10.59
N ALA A 318 -7.15 4.17 -10.70
CA ALA A 318 -6.11 4.41 -11.69
C ALA A 318 -6.67 4.30 -13.11
#